data_87a3250542a370b579703fcbe0926c3f
#
_entry.id   87a3250542a370b579703fcbe0926c3f
#
_cell.length_a   1.000
_cell.length_b   1.000
_cell.length_c   1.000
_cell.angle_alpha   90.00
_cell.angle_beta   90.00
_cell.angle_gamma   90.00
#
_symmetry.space_group_name_H-M   'P 1'
#
loop_
_entity.id
_entity.type
_entity.pdbx_description
1 polymer ?
#
loop_
_entity_poly.entity_id
_entity_poly.type
_entity_poly.pdbx_seq_one_letter_code
_entity_poly.pdbx_strand_id
1 'polypeptide(L)'
;MVRHLRTPEHVPLPRGPVGYHATMNDNILLRRMTASDADGVYQTSSEALPATDEERQHVMNRSAEEVAQRKERYQHFLKSDPEGAWVAVDGDRVAGVALALVREGVWVLSLFAVAGEYRDEGLGKTLLDRALLYAEGCHGAMIASSTHPAAMRRYALAGFSLQPTLMASGKVSRESLPAGLKTRDGMDEDLELAARVDRAVRGAPHGPDLEFMLRTGSRLLVAEGAGGSGYAVAREGSPALLAATTAETATDLLWSCLAESDGDDVEVHWITSAQNWALPLVLGAGLALSPAGPICVRGELGPLTPYLPSGPFL
;
A
#
# COMPACT_ATOMS: atom_id res chain seq x y z
N MET A 1 -5.79 -2.66 43.64
CA MET A 1 -6.58 -3.75 43.06
C MET A 1 -6.40 -3.63 41.54
N VAL A 2 -5.37 -4.28 40.97
CA VAL A 2 -4.95 -4.21 39.57
C VAL A 2 -5.72 -5.31 38.82
N ARG A 3 -6.61 -4.92 37.88
CA ARG A 3 -7.28 -5.88 36.99
C ARG A 3 -6.27 -6.32 35.94
N HIS A 4 -5.90 -7.57 35.96
CA HIS A 4 -5.18 -8.21 34.86
C HIS A 4 -6.09 -8.19 33.61
N LEU A 5 -5.66 -7.46 32.58
CA LEU A 5 -6.21 -7.58 31.23
C LEU A 5 -5.81 -8.96 30.69
N ARG A 6 -6.80 -9.78 30.34
CA ARG A 6 -6.57 -11.06 29.68
C ARG A 6 -6.00 -10.82 28.30
N THR A 7 -4.94 -11.52 27.95
CA THR A 7 -4.46 -11.67 26.57
C THR A 7 -5.61 -12.15 25.68
N PRO A 8 -5.81 -11.60 24.48
CA PRO A 8 -6.81 -12.11 23.56
C PRO A 8 -6.45 -13.54 23.14
N GLU A 9 -7.41 -14.43 23.27
CA GLU A 9 -7.29 -15.82 22.81
C GLU A 9 -7.05 -15.82 21.30
N HIS A 10 -6.11 -16.65 20.87
CA HIS A 10 -5.79 -16.93 19.47
C HIS A 10 -7.05 -17.41 18.75
N VAL A 11 -7.69 -16.53 17.97
CA VAL A 11 -8.81 -16.89 17.11
C VAL A 11 -8.22 -17.44 15.81
N PRO A 12 -8.32 -18.74 15.54
CA PRO A 12 -7.86 -19.29 14.27
C PRO A 12 -8.67 -18.68 13.13
N LEU A 13 -7.96 -18.40 12.02
CA LEU A 13 -8.57 -17.90 10.79
C LEU A 13 -9.76 -18.81 10.41
N PRO A 14 -10.96 -18.28 10.11
CA PRO A 14 -12.09 -19.10 9.74
C PRO A 14 -11.76 -19.87 8.46
N ARG A 15 -11.88 -21.18 8.53
CA ARG A 15 -11.89 -22.08 7.36
C ARG A 15 -13.00 -21.62 6.44
N GLY A 16 -12.72 -21.52 5.15
CA GLY A 16 -13.50 -20.92 4.09
C GLY A 16 -15.02 -21.11 4.14
N PRO A 17 -15.76 -20.22 3.50
CA PRO A 17 -17.19 -20.06 3.71
C PRO A 17 -18.01 -21.21 3.12
N VAL A 18 -19.00 -21.58 3.90
CA VAL A 18 -20.19 -22.35 3.46
C VAL A 18 -20.86 -21.62 2.29
N GLY A 19 -21.15 -22.36 1.24
CA GLY A 19 -21.64 -21.96 -0.05
C GLY A 19 -22.64 -20.81 -0.11
N TYR A 20 -22.27 -19.83 -0.90
CA TYR A 20 -23.16 -19.01 -1.72
C TYR A 20 -22.69 -19.21 -3.16
N HIS A 21 -23.40 -20.01 -3.92
CA HIS A 21 -23.28 -20.04 -5.37
C HIS A 21 -23.90 -18.76 -5.90
N ALA A 22 -23.11 -17.69 -6.04
CA ALA A 22 -23.42 -16.68 -7.02
C ALA A 22 -23.19 -17.35 -8.39
N THR A 23 -24.17 -17.35 -9.24
CA THR A 23 -24.04 -17.76 -10.64
C THR A 23 -23.09 -16.76 -11.30
N MET A 24 -21.79 -17.09 -11.31
CA MET A 24 -20.84 -16.41 -12.18
C MET A 24 -21.26 -16.67 -13.63
N ASN A 25 -21.14 -15.67 -14.48
CA ASN A 25 -21.29 -15.84 -15.92
C ASN A 25 -20.35 -16.99 -16.35
N ASP A 26 -20.91 -18.05 -16.96
CA ASP A 26 -20.19 -19.28 -17.33
C ASP A 26 -19.00 -19.03 -18.27
N ASN A 27 -18.87 -17.83 -18.83
CA ASN A 27 -17.78 -17.43 -19.72
C ASN A 27 -16.55 -16.87 -19.00
N ILE A 28 -16.62 -16.59 -17.69
CA ILE A 28 -15.49 -15.99 -16.96
C ILE A 28 -14.53 -17.09 -16.50
N LEU A 29 -13.31 -17.06 -17.04
CA LEU A 29 -12.20 -17.92 -16.61
C LEU A 29 -11.34 -17.23 -15.54
N LEU A 30 -11.27 -17.82 -14.37
CA LEU A 30 -10.35 -17.40 -13.31
C LEU A 30 -9.06 -18.20 -13.41
N ARG A 31 -7.92 -17.51 -13.60
CA ARG A 31 -6.60 -18.13 -13.75
C ARG A 31 -5.47 -17.27 -13.17
N ARG A 32 -4.29 -17.85 -13.06
CA ARG A 32 -3.08 -17.07 -12.75
C ARG A 32 -2.83 -16.04 -13.83
N MET A 33 -2.37 -14.86 -13.39
CA MET A 33 -1.93 -13.80 -14.29
C MET A 33 -0.64 -14.21 -15.00
N THR A 34 -0.50 -13.80 -16.25
CA THR A 34 0.71 -13.94 -17.05
C THR A 34 1.21 -12.58 -17.52
N ALA A 35 2.42 -12.52 -18.06
CA ALA A 35 2.99 -11.27 -18.57
C ALA A 35 2.15 -10.64 -19.68
N SER A 36 1.47 -11.44 -20.50
CA SER A 36 0.59 -10.96 -21.58
C SER A 36 -0.69 -10.27 -21.09
N ASP A 37 -1.05 -10.44 -19.82
CA ASP A 37 -2.23 -9.79 -19.23
C ASP A 37 -1.98 -8.35 -18.79
N ALA A 38 -0.72 -7.89 -18.79
CA ALA A 38 -0.35 -6.60 -18.20
C ALA A 38 -1.13 -5.41 -18.81
N ASP A 39 -1.40 -5.42 -20.10
CA ASP A 39 -2.18 -4.39 -20.77
C ASP A 39 -3.64 -4.40 -20.33
N GLY A 40 -4.26 -5.57 -20.30
CA GLY A 40 -5.64 -5.75 -19.83
C GLY A 40 -5.79 -5.40 -18.34
N VAL A 41 -4.82 -5.78 -17.50
CA VAL A 41 -4.79 -5.42 -16.08
C VAL A 41 -4.66 -3.90 -15.90
N TYR A 42 -3.80 -3.25 -16.68
CA TYR A 42 -3.67 -1.79 -16.64
C TYR A 42 -4.99 -1.12 -17.03
N GLN A 43 -5.62 -1.56 -18.14
CA GLN A 43 -6.90 -1.03 -18.59
C GLN A 43 -7.96 -1.19 -17.50
N THR A 44 -8.20 -2.42 -17.03
CA THR A 44 -9.22 -2.70 -16.00
C THR A 44 -9.00 -1.91 -14.72
N SER A 45 -7.76 -1.81 -14.23
CA SER A 45 -7.46 -1.04 -13.02
C SER A 45 -7.63 0.46 -13.23
N SER A 46 -7.29 0.98 -14.40
CA SER A 46 -7.45 2.40 -14.75
C SER A 46 -8.91 2.82 -14.89
N GLU A 47 -9.78 1.92 -15.32
CA GLU A 47 -11.22 2.15 -15.38
C GLU A 47 -11.90 2.00 -14.02
N ALA A 48 -11.45 1.05 -13.21
CA ALA A 48 -12.16 0.61 -12.00
C ALA A 48 -11.79 1.36 -10.71
N LEU A 49 -10.54 1.83 -10.60
CA LEU A 49 -10.02 2.40 -9.35
C LEU A 49 -10.37 3.89 -9.13
N PRO A 50 -10.40 4.76 -10.14
CA PRO A 50 -10.72 6.16 -9.92
C PRO A 50 -12.14 6.33 -9.33
N ALA A 51 -12.23 6.99 -8.19
CA ALA A 51 -13.49 7.26 -7.51
C ALA A 51 -14.12 8.58 -7.93
N THR A 52 -13.29 9.56 -8.34
CA THR A 52 -13.70 10.91 -8.72
C THR A 52 -13.41 11.20 -10.19
N ASP A 53 -14.04 12.25 -10.74
CA ASP A 53 -13.75 12.69 -12.11
C ASP A 53 -12.34 13.26 -12.23
N GLU A 54 -11.80 13.88 -11.19
CA GLU A 54 -10.45 14.38 -11.13
C GLU A 54 -9.43 13.22 -11.21
N GLU A 55 -9.63 12.17 -10.42
CA GLU A 55 -8.81 10.96 -10.50
C GLU A 55 -8.89 10.30 -11.88
N ARG A 56 -10.08 10.27 -12.51
CA ARG A 56 -10.24 9.75 -13.89
C ARG A 56 -9.44 10.59 -14.89
N GLN A 57 -9.52 11.92 -14.76
CA GLN A 57 -8.76 12.81 -15.63
C GLN A 57 -7.25 12.64 -15.44
N HIS A 58 -6.79 12.49 -14.21
CA HIS A 58 -5.39 12.19 -13.92
C HIS A 58 -4.95 10.88 -14.57
N VAL A 59 -5.76 9.82 -14.48
CA VAL A 59 -5.47 8.53 -15.12
C VAL A 59 -5.40 8.66 -16.65
N MET A 60 -6.28 9.44 -17.25
CA MET A 60 -6.29 9.67 -18.72
C MET A 60 -5.09 10.48 -19.20
N ASN A 61 -4.54 11.33 -18.37
CA ASN A 61 -3.41 12.22 -18.69
C ASN A 61 -2.04 11.58 -18.42
N ARG A 62 -1.98 10.32 -17.94
CA ARG A 62 -0.72 9.62 -17.68
C ARG A 62 0.15 9.56 -18.91
N SER A 63 1.42 9.87 -18.71
CA SER A 63 2.45 9.73 -19.73
C SER A 63 2.70 8.25 -20.08
N ALA A 64 3.31 8.01 -21.22
CA ALA A 64 3.71 6.65 -21.61
C ALA A 64 4.70 6.03 -20.61
N GLU A 65 5.53 6.86 -19.96
CA GLU A 65 6.49 6.43 -18.96
C GLU A 65 5.79 5.96 -17.66
N GLU A 66 4.81 6.72 -17.15
CA GLU A 66 4.02 6.32 -15.98
C GLU A 66 3.24 5.02 -16.23
N VAL A 67 2.71 4.86 -17.45
CA VAL A 67 2.06 3.60 -17.86
C VAL A 67 3.06 2.45 -17.87
N ALA A 68 4.26 2.65 -18.42
CA ALA A 68 5.31 1.64 -18.46
C ALA A 68 5.76 1.23 -17.05
N GLN A 69 5.98 2.18 -16.13
CA GLN A 69 6.33 1.92 -14.74
C GLN A 69 5.26 1.10 -14.00
N ARG A 70 3.96 1.35 -14.26
CA ARG A 70 2.88 0.53 -13.68
C ARG A 70 2.91 -0.90 -14.18
N LYS A 71 3.15 -1.10 -15.48
CA LYS A 71 3.29 -2.45 -16.06
C LYS A 71 4.56 -3.15 -15.56
N GLU A 72 5.65 -2.43 -15.39
CA GLU A 72 6.89 -2.96 -14.79
C GLU A 72 6.63 -3.46 -13.36
N ARG A 73 5.82 -2.76 -12.57
CA ARG A 73 5.40 -3.23 -11.23
C ARG A 73 4.60 -4.54 -11.31
N TYR A 74 3.72 -4.72 -12.31
CA TYR A 74 3.04 -6.00 -12.49
C TYR A 74 4.02 -7.13 -12.83
N GLN A 75 5.04 -6.86 -13.65
CA GLN A 75 6.11 -7.82 -13.92
C GLN A 75 6.93 -8.17 -12.67
N HIS A 76 7.19 -7.16 -11.82
CA HIS A 76 7.83 -7.38 -10.54
C HIS A 76 7.03 -8.38 -9.68
N PHE A 77 5.72 -8.19 -9.52
CA PHE A 77 4.87 -9.12 -8.78
C PHE A 77 4.80 -10.50 -9.40
N LEU A 78 4.71 -10.61 -10.72
CA LEU A 78 4.74 -11.90 -11.39
C LEU A 78 6.05 -12.68 -11.16
N LYS A 79 7.15 -11.96 -10.98
CA LYS A 79 8.46 -12.56 -10.68
C LYS A 79 8.61 -12.95 -9.22
N SER A 80 8.17 -12.08 -8.29
CA SER A 80 8.35 -12.29 -6.85
C SER A 80 7.24 -13.14 -6.21
N ASP A 81 5.99 -12.99 -6.68
CA ASP A 81 4.80 -13.58 -6.08
C ASP A 81 3.82 -14.16 -7.13
N PRO A 82 4.26 -15.07 -8.01
CA PRO A 82 3.43 -15.59 -9.10
C PRO A 82 2.15 -16.27 -8.58
N GLU A 83 2.19 -16.82 -7.38
CA GLU A 83 1.03 -17.46 -6.75
C GLU A 83 0.04 -16.45 -6.15
N GLY A 84 0.44 -15.21 -5.92
CA GLY A 84 -0.41 -14.11 -5.48
C GLY A 84 -1.16 -13.40 -6.61
N ALA A 85 -0.80 -13.67 -7.88
CA ALA A 85 -1.30 -12.93 -9.03
C ALA A 85 -2.42 -13.67 -9.77
N TRP A 86 -3.63 -13.10 -9.74
CA TRP A 86 -4.84 -13.67 -10.34
C TRP A 86 -5.55 -12.70 -11.26
N VAL A 87 -6.08 -13.22 -12.37
CA VAL A 87 -6.99 -12.50 -13.27
C VAL A 87 -8.26 -13.31 -13.50
N ALA A 88 -9.35 -12.60 -13.73
CA ALA A 88 -10.57 -13.12 -14.30
C ALA A 88 -10.69 -12.59 -15.72
N VAL A 89 -10.88 -13.45 -16.70
CA VAL A 89 -10.96 -13.09 -18.11
C VAL A 89 -12.26 -13.55 -18.72
N ASP A 90 -12.85 -12.71 -19.57
CA ASP A 90 -14.00 -13.01 -20.41
C ASP A 90 -13.58 -12.86 -21.87
N GLY A 91 -13.32 -13.97 -22.55
CA GLY A 91 -12.62 -13.97 -23.82
C GLY A 91 -11.25 -13.31 -23.70
N ASP A 92 -11.03 -12.22 -24.44
CA ASP A 92 -9.77 -11.45 -24.45
C ASP A 92 -9.75 -10.30 -23.41
N ARG A 93 -10.88 -10.05 -22.71
CA ARG A 93 -11.00 -8.96 -21.76
C ARG A 93 -10.63 -9.41 -20.33
N VAL A 94 -9.79 -8.65 -19.66
CA VAL A 94 -9.57 -8.80 -18.22
C VAL A 94 -10.75 -8.16 -17.49
N ALA A 95 -11.63 -8.99 -16.94
CA ALA A 95 -12.80 -8.59 -16.16
C ALA A 95 -12.46 -8.18 -14.73
N GLY A 96 -11.34 -8.70 -14.20
CA GLY A 96 -10.89 -8.36 -12.86
C GLY A 96 -9.49 -8.89 -12.56
N VAL A 97 -8.86 -8.32 -11.54
CA VAL A 97 -7.50 -8.63 -11.12
C VAL A 97 -7.35 -8.58 -9.61
N ALA A 98 -6.53 -9.47 -9.07
CA ALA A 98 -6.02 -9.41 -7.70
C ALA A 98 -4.53 -9.75 -7.70
N LEU A 99 -3.70 -8.82 -7.26
CA LEU A 99 -2.26 -9.02 -7.07
C LEU A 99 -1.95 -8.93 -5.58
N ALA A 100 -1.40 -9.99 -5.04
CA ALA A 100 -0.99 -10.07 -3.65
C ALA A 100 0.47 -10.50 -3.55
N LEU A 101 1.13 -10.05 -2.50
CA LEU A 101 2.51 -10.40 -2.17
C LEU A 101 2.61 -10.89 -0.73
N VAL A 102 3.68 -11.65 -0.43
CA VAL A 102 3.99 -12.11 0.94
C VAL A 102 5.44 -11.82 1.26
N ARG A 103 5.68 -11.17 2.40
CA ARG A 103 7.03 -10.89 2.92
C ARG A 103 7.10 -11.33 4.38
N GLU A 104 7.96 -12.30 4.67
CA GLU A 104 8.15 -12.87 6.02
C GLU A 104 6.84 -13.11 6.80
N GLY A 105 5.81 -13.64 6.13
CA GLY A 105 4.52 -13.94 6.76
C GLY A 105 3.55 -12.77 6.92
N VAL A 106 3.83 -11.61 6.33
CA VAL A 106 2.86 -10.52 6.12
C VAL A 106 2.37 -10.55 4.68
N TRP A 107 1.07 -10.75 4.51
CA TRP A 107 0.39 -10.72 3.23
C TRP A 107 -0.14 -9.32 2.91
N VAL A 108 0.00 -8.89 1.67
CA VAL A 108 -0.47 -7.59 1.19
C VAL A 108 -1.28 -7.74 -0.10
N LEU A 109 -2.43 -7.07 -0.18
CA LEU A 109 -3.17 -6.92 -1.44
C LEU A 109 -2.71 -5.63 -2.12
N SER A 110 -1.85 -5.79 -3.12
CA SER A 110 -1.24 -4.68 -3.87
C SER A 110 -2.16 -4.03 -4.89
N LEU A 111 -2.96 -4.84 -5.58
CA LEU A 111 -3.93 -4.39 -6.57
C LEU A 111 -5.18 -5.26 -6.51
N PHE A 112 -6.34 -4.61 -6.50
CA PHE A 112 -7.62 -5.28 -6.60
C PHE A 112 -8.59 -4.43 -7.40
N ALA A 113 -9.01 -4.92 -8.55
CA ALA A 113 -9.95 -4.20 -9.41
C ALA A 113 -10.92 -5.18 -10.09
N VAL A 114 -12.15 -4.74 -10.29
CA VAL A 114 -13.19 -5.42 -11.09
C VAL A 114 -13.82 -4.39 -11.99
N ALA A 115 -13.84 -4.65 -13.29
CA ALA A 115 -14.43 -3.77 -14.27
C ALA A 115 -15.93 -3.56 -14.00
N GLY A 116 -16.42 -2.36 -14.31
CA GLY A 116 -17.75 -1.90 -13.90
C GLY A 116 -18.88 -2.86 -14.25
N GLU A 117 -18.86 -3.38 -15.46
CA GLU A 117 -19.86 -4.29 -16.01
C GLU A 117 -19.92 -5.68 -15.36
N TYR A 118 -18.83 -6.09 -14.66
CA TYR A 118 -18.75 -7.38 -13.92
C TYR A 118 -18.93 -7.22 -12.41
N ARG A 119 -19.34 -6.03 -11.96
CA ARG A 119 -19.65 -5.80 -10.54
C ARG A 119 -20.99 -6.43 -10.18
N ASP A 120 -21.15 -6.67 -8.87
CA ASP A 120 -22.37 -7.24 -8.28
C ASP A 120 -22.71 -8.70 -8.67
N GLU A 121 -21.91 -9.34 -9.52
CA GLU A 121 -22.01 -10.75 -9.93
C GLU A 121 -21.15 -11.72 -9.08
N GLY A 122 -20.60 -11.26 -7.96
CA GLY A 122 -19.77 -12.09 -7.07
C GLY A 122 -18.30 -12.22 -7.48
N LEU A 123 -17.90 -11.75 -8.68
CA LEU A 123 -16.54 -11.88 -9.21
C LEU A 123 -15.48 -11.33 -8.24
N GLY A 124 -15.71 -10.13 -7.68
CA GLY A 124 -14.79 -9.56 -6.71
C GLY A 124 -14.64 -10.41 -5.44
N LYS A 125 -15.69 -11.10 -4.98
CA LYS A 125 -15.56 -12.03 -3.85
C LYS A 125 -14.66 -13.21 -4.22
N THR A 126 -14.89 -13.81 -5.35
CA THR A 126 -14.14 -14.97 -5.84
C THR A 126 -12.67 -14.63 -6.05
N LEU A 127 -12.35 -13.46 -6.64
CA LEU A 127 -10.97 -12.98 -6.80
C LEU A 127 -10.27 -12.75 -5.46
N LEU A 128 -10.94 -12.09 -4.50
CA LEU A 128 -10.36 -11.87 -3.18
C LEU A 128 -10.16 -13.20 -2.43
N ASP A 129 -11.12 -14.11 -2.49
CA ASP A 129 -10.98 -15.43 -1.87
C ASP A 129 -9.76 -16.19 -2.43
N ARG A 130 -9.50 -16.08 -3.74
CA ARG A 130 -8.31 -16.66 -4.38
C ARG A 130 -7.00 -16.01 -3.92
N ALA A 131 -6.97 -14.68 -3.84
CA ALA A 131 -5.82 -13.96 -3.33
C ALA A 131 -5.54 -14.28 -1.85
N LEU A 132 -6.59 -14.48 -1.06
CA LEU A 132 -6.47 -14.84 0.36
C LEU A 132 -5.97 -16.27 0.59
N LEU A 133 -6.09 -17.19 -0.36
CA LEU A 133 -5.43 -18.51 -0.26
C LEU A 133 -3.91 -18.36 -0.20
N TYR A 134 -3.34 -17.33 -0.84
CA TYR A 134 -1.91 -17.02 -0.76
C TYR A 134 -1.49 -16.46 0.61
N ALA A 135 -2.45 -16.06 1.45
CA ALA A 135 -2.23 -15.64 2.84
C ALA A 135 -2.20 -16.82 3.83
N GLU A 136 -2.34 -18.06 3.36
CA GLU A 136 -2.34 -19.23 4.25
C GLU A 136 -0.96 -19.36 4.93
N GLY A 137 -0.97 -19.45 6.26
CA GLY A 137 0.24 -19.47 7.08
C GLY A 137 0.83 -18.09 7.39
N CYS A 138 0.30 -17.00 6.85
CA CYS A 138 0.70 -15.65 7.23
C CYS A 138 0.15 -15.27 8.60
N HIS A 139 0.97 -14.55 9.39
CA HIS A 139 0.56 -14.05 10.70
C HIS A 139 -0.17 -12.71 10.62
N GLY A 140 0.10 -11.89 9.58
CA GLY A 140 -0.50 -10.59 9.37
C GLY A 140 -0.92 -10.33 7.93
N ALA A 141 -1.86 -9.40 7.74
CA ALA A 141 -2.31 -9.01 6.40
C ALA A 141 -2.68 -7.53 6.35
N MET A 142 -2.39 -6.87 5.23
CA MET A 142 -2.62 -5.44 5.01
C MET A 142 -3.23 -5.17 3.63
N ILE A 143 -4.08 -4.15 3.55
CA ILE A 143 -4.65 -3.62 2.30
C ILE A 143 -4.74 -2.10 2.40
N ALA A 144 -4.21 -1.39 1.40
CA ALA A 144 -4.51 0.02 1.18
C ALA A 144 -5.78 0.11 0.32
N SER A 145 -6.88 0.57 0.91
CA SER A 145 -8.18 0.59 0.25
C SER A 145 -8.49 1.97 -0.35
N SER A 146 -9.22 1.97 -1.46
CA SER A 146 -9.94 3.17 -1.88
C SER A 146 -11.14 3.45 -0.95
N THR A 147 -11.78 4.62 -1.13
CA THR A 147 -13.03 4.99 -0.45
C THR A 147 -14.27 4.26 -0.99
N HIS A 148 -14.11 3.36 -1.96
CA HIS A 148 -15.24 2.68 -2.59
C HIS A 148 -16.00 1.78 -1.60
N PRO A 149 -17.31 2.01 -1.35
CA PRO A 149 -18.05 1.32 -0.28
C PRO A 149 -18.07 -0.21 -0.42
N ALA A 150 -18.15 -0.72 -1.66
CA ALA A 150 -18.18 -2.17 -1.90
C ALA A 150 -16.82 -2.82 -1.58
N ALA A 151 -15.69 -2.13 -1.83
CA ALA A 151 -14.36 -2.61 -1.48
C ALA A 151 -14.20 -2.67 0.05
N MET A 152 -14.49 -1.57 0.75
CA MET A 152 -14.45 -1.51 2.22
C MET A 152 -15.32 -2.57 2.87
N ARG A 153 -16.59 -2.72 2.40
CA ARG A 153 -17.49 -3.76 2.88
C ARG A 153 -16.90 -5.16 2.69
N ARG A 154 -16.28 -5.42 1.54
CA ARG A 154 -15.68 -6.72 1.23
C ARG A 154 -14.52 -7.05 2.16
N TYR A 155 -13.63 -6.09 2.42
CA TYR A 155 -12.51 -6.28 3.33
C TYR A 155 -12.96 -6.47 4.78
N ALA A 156 -13.96 -5.70 5.25
CA ALA A 156 -14.55 -5.88 6.56
C ALA A 156 -15.16 -7.28 6.72
N LEU A 157 -15.91 -7.79 5.70
CA LEU A 157 -16.47 -9.15 5.71
C LEU A 157 -15.40 -10.24 5.60
N ALA A 158 -14.21 -9.94 5.06
CA ALA A 158 -13.05 -10.83 5.06
C ALA A 158 -12.27 -10.80 6.39
N GLY A 159 -12.77 -10.09 7.41
CA GLY A 159 -12.19 -10.04 8.75
C GLY A 159 -11.10 -8.99 8.94
N PHE A 160 -10.97 -8.02 8.03
CA PHE A 160 -10.06 -6.89 8.21
C PHE A 160 -10.68 -5.80 9.08
N SER A 161 -9.88 -5.23 9.97
CA SER A 161 -10.18 -3.99 10.68
C SER A 161 -9.82 -2.81 9.78
N LEU A 162 -10.75 -1.86 9.60
CA LEU A 162 -10.57 -0.69 8.75
C LEU A 162 -10.10 0.48 9.61
N GLN A 163 -8.90 0.97 9.36
CA GLN A 163 -8.32 2.15 10.03
C GLN A 163 -8.49 3.37 9.13
N PRO A 164 -9.34 4.35 9.49
CA PRO A 164 -9.50 5.58 8.71
C PRO A 164 -8.17 6.31 8.54
N THR A 165 -7.97 6.94 7.38
CA THR A 165 -6.78 7.73 7.08
C THR A 165 -7.11 9.12 6.58
N LEU A 166 -6.13 10.00 6.71
CA LEU A 166 -6.06 11.27 6.01
C LEU A 166 -4.96 11.20 4.96
N MET A 167 -5.07 12.09 3.99
CA MET A 167 -4.02 12.46 3.05
C MET A 167 -3.72 13.94 3.25
N ALA A 168 -2.45 14.33 3.21
CA ALA A 168 -2.04 15.72 3.15
C ALA A 168 -1.48 16.01 1.76
N SER A 169 -1.91 17.08 1.10
CA SER A 169 -1.46 17.44 -0.25
C SER A 169 -1.34 18.94 -0.45
N GLY A 170 -0.51 19.34 -1.41
CA GLY A 170 -0.31 20.73 -1.82
C GLY A 170 1.16 21.08 -1.96
N LYS A 171 1.43 22.37 -2.09
CA LYS A 171 2.81 22.89 -2.26
C LYS A 171 3.48 23.12 -0.91
N VAL A 172 4.72 22.67 -0.81
CA VAL A 172 5.52 22.83 0.40
C VAL A 172 5.95 24.30 0.56
N SER A 173 5.67 24.89 1.72
CA SER A 173 6.20 26.19 2.11
C SER A 173 7.69 26.09 2.40
N ARG A 174 8.53 26.66 1.54
CA ARG A 174 9.99 26.66 1.70
C ARG A 174 10.47 27.33 2.98
N GLU A 175 9.71 28.30 3.49
CA GLU A 175 10.03 29.03 4.74
C GLU A 175 9.88 28.14 5.98
N SER A 176 9.09 27.07 5.86
CA SER A 176 8.82 26.14 6.96
C SER A 176 9.86 25.02 7.09
N LEU A 177 10.77 24.87 6.11
CA LEU A 177 11.75 23.80 6.13
C LEU A 177 12.77 24.02 7.27
N PRO A 178 12.92 23.05 8.19
CA PRO A 178 13.87 23.17 9.27
C PRO A 178 15.31 23.04 8.77
N ALA A 179 16.24 23.72 9.46
CA ALA A 179 17.66 23.53 9.23
C ALA A 179 18.19 22.35 10.05
N GLY A 180 19.21 21.66 9.51
CA GLY A 180 19.96 20.66 10.28
C GLY A 180 19.26 19.33 10.47
N LEU A 181 18.51 18.87 9.46
CA LEU A 181 17.93 17.54 9.41
C LEU A 181 19.00 16.46 9.55
N LYS A 182 18.73 15.44 10.37
CA LYS A 182 19.68 14.36 10.67
C LYS A 182 19.48 13.17 9.73
N THR A 183 19.47 13.45 8.43
CA THR A 183 19.28 12.44 7.38
C THR A 183 20.42 12.49 6.38
N ARG A 184 20.60 11.42 5.66
CA ARG A 184 21.53 11.33 4.53
C ARG A 184 20.94 10.49 3.41
N ASP A 185 21.54 10.56 2.23
CA ASP A 185 21.24 9.59 1.18
C ASP A 185 21.59 8.18 1.63
N GLY A 186 20.69 7.26 1.32
CA GLY A 186 20.89 5.83 1.55
C GLY A 186 21.70 5.20 0.40
N MET A 187 22.37 4.12 0.72
CA MET A 187 23.15 3.27 -0.19
C MET A 187 22.64 1.83 -0.10
N ASP A 188 23.16 0.94 -0.95
CA ASP A 188 22.76 -0.48 -0.95
C ASP A 188 22.99 -1.16 0.41
N GLU A 189 24.03 -0.76 1.15
CA GLU A 189 24.33 -1.27 2.50
C GLU A 189 23.25 -0.91 3.52
N ASP A 190 22.46 0.15 3.26
CA ASP A 190 21.37 0.58 4.15
C ASP A 190 20.09 -0.26 3.99
N LEU A 191 20.00 -1.12 2.99
CA LEU A 191 18.85 -2.01 2.81
C LEU A 191 18.65 -2.94 4.02
N GLU A 192 19.74 -3.35 4.67
CA GLU A 192 19.65 -4.14 5.90
C GLU A 192 19.15 -3.32 7.09
N LEU A 193 19.51 -2.02 7.19
CA LEU A 193 18.91 -1.10 8.16
C LEU A 193 17.41 -0.98 7.92
N ALA A 194 17.00 -0.75 6.67
CA ALA A 194 15.58 -0.67 6.31
C ALA A 194 14.83 -1.95 6.70
N ALA A 195 15.39 -3.11 6.40
CA ALA A 195 14.78 -4.41 6.77
C ALA A 195 14.63 -4.59 8.29
N ARG A 196 15.62 -4.15 9.09
CA ARG A 196 15.52 -4.18 10.57
C ARG A 196 14.42 -3.25 11.08
N VAL A 197 14.34 -2.03 10.55
CA VAL A 197 13.29 -1.06 10.91
C VAL A 197 11.91 -1.60 10.54
N ASP A 198 11.75 -2.14 9.35
CA ASP A 198 10.49 -2.73 8.89
C ASP A 198 10.01 -3.87 9.79
N ARG A 199 10.91 -4.80 10.16
CA ARG A 199 10.55 -5.88 11.09
C ARG A 199 10.08 -5.35 12.44
N ALA A 200 10.69 -4.27 12.94
CA ALA A 200 10.30 -3.64 14.19
C ALA A 200 8.97 -2.88 14.10
N VAL A 201 8.68 -2.24 12.97
CA VAL A 201 7.55 -1.31 12.81
C VAL A 201 6.36 -1.96 12.10
N ARG A 202 6.60 -2.72 11.04
CA ARG A 202 5.59 -3.35 10.20
C ARG A 202 5.38 -4.84 10.55
N GLY A 203 6.42 -5.51 11.04
CA GLY A 203 6.44 -6.94 11.34
C GLY A 203 7.10 -7.79 10.25
N ALA A 204 7.48 -7.19 9.13
CA ALA A 204 8.18 -7.84 8.03
C ALA A 204 8.88 -6.82 7.13
N PRO A 205 10.04 -7.14 6.51
CA PRO A 205 10.73 -6.25 5.57
C PRO A 205 9.97 -6.12 4.26
N HIS A 206 10.22 -5.05 3.50
CA HIS A 206 9.76 -4.94 2.12
C HIS A 206 10.60 -5.79 1.15
N GLY A 207 11.88 -6.01 1.48
CA GLY A 207 12.78 -6.86 0.68
C GLY A 207 12.87 -6.41 -0.79
N PRO A 208 12.54 -7.30 -1.75
CA PRO A 208 12.68 -7.00 -3.18
C PRO A 208 11.81 -5.84 -3.66
N ASP A 209 10.78 -5.47 -2.90
CA ASP A 209 9.90 -4.36 -3.24
C ASP A 209 10.59 -3.01 -3.03
N LEU A 210 11.38 -2.88 -1.96
CA LEU A 210 12.21 -1.71 -1.72
C LEU A 210 13.26 -1.54 -2.83
N GLU A 211 13.97 -2.61 -3.19
CA GLU A 211 14.92 -2.60 -4.32
C GLU A 211 14.23 -2.20 -5.64
N PHE A 212 13.01 -2.69 -5.88
CA PHE A 212 12.21 -2.30 -7.03
C PHE A 212 11.89 -0.80 -7.03
N MET A 213 11.45 -0.23 -5.91
CA MET A 213 11.14 1.21 -5.80
C MET A 213 12.37 2.07 -6.12
N LEU A 214 13.54 1.70 -5.59
CA LEU A 214 14.80 2.41 -5.82
C LEU A 214 15.23 2.33 -7.30
N ARG A 215 15.18 1.13 -7.88
CA ARG A 215 15.53 0.92 -9.29
C ARG A 215 14.63 1.71 -10.25
N THR A 216 13.37 1.95 -9.86
CA THR A 216 12.38 2.69 -10.68
C THR A 216 12.34 4.19 -10.38
N GLY A 217 13.42 4.75 -9.83
CA GLY A 217 13.65 6.20 -9.73
C GLY A 217 13.27 6.84 -8.41
N SER A 218 12.99 6.05 -7.35
CA SER A 218 12.86 6.61 -6.00
C SER A 218 14.22 6.74 -5.32
N ARG A 219 14.35 7.70 -4.38
CA ARG A 219 15.56 7.87 -3.55
C ARG A 219 15.36 7.24 -2.19
N LEU A 220 16.42 6.64 -1.67
CA LEU A 220 16.48 6.18 -0.29
C LEU A 220 17.07 7.29 0.58
N LEU A 221 16.37 7.67 1.62
CA LEU A 221 16.84 8.53 2.70
C LEU A 221 16.95 7.70 3.97
N VAL A 222 18.01 7.90 4.75
CA VAL A 222 18.22 7.19 6.00
C VAL A 222 18.57 8.13 7.13
N ALA A 223 18.17 7.74 8.33
CA ALA A 223 18.55 8.37 9.58
C ALA A 223 18.94 7.27 10.58
N GLU A 224 20.11 7.39 11.19
CA GLU A 224 20.59 6.46 12.20
C GLU A 224 21.40 7.21 13.27
N GLY A 225 21.10 6.99 14.53
CA GLY A 225 21.78 7.63 15.66
C GLY A 225 21.18 7.28 17.01
N ALA A 226 21.63 7.98 18.05
CA ALA A 226 21.15 7.75 19.41
C ALA A 226 19.64 8.04 19.60
N GLY A 227 19.03 8.82 18.70
CA GLY A 227 17.60 9.16 18.72
C GLY A 227 16.71 8.13 18.05
N GLY A 228 17.28 7.13 17.39
CA GLY A 228 16.54 6.11 16.65
C GLY A 228 17.11 5.85 15.27
N SER A 229 16.49 4.92 14.57
CA SER A 229 16.81 4.57 13.18
C SER A 229 15.56 4.60 12.32
N GLY A 230 15.71 4.93 11.05
CA GLY A 230 14.62 4.96 10.11
C GLY A 230 15.08 5.15 8.68
N TYR A 231 14.16 4.98 7.76
CA TYR A 231 14.37 5.25 6.35
C TYR A 231 13.10 5.80 5.70
N ALA A 232 13.27 6.48 4.60
CA ALA A 232 12.18 6.88 3.72
C ALA A 232 12.56 6.63 2.26
N VAL A 233 11.57 6.29 1.46
CA VAL A 233 11.66 6.24 0.00
C VAL A 233 10.96 7.49 -0.52
N ALA A 234 11.72 8.43 -1.04
CA ALA A 234 11.23 9.69 -1.57
C ALA A 234 11.07 9.61 -3.09
N ARG A 235 10.01 10.20 -3.59
CA ARG A 235 9.78 10.42 -5.02
C ARG A 235 9.15 11.78 -5.22
N GLU A 236 9.83 12.68 -5.93
CA GLU A 236 9.32 14.02 -6.30
C GLU A 236 8.79 14.80 -5.08
N GLY A 237 9.51 14.75 -3.96
CA GLY A 237 9.12 15.43 -2.72
C GLY A 237 8.07 14.69 -1.88
N SER A 238 7.48 13.61 -2.37
CA SER A 238 6.50 12.81 -1.63
C SER A 238 7.14 11.59 -0.98
N PRO A 239 6.78 11.23 0.27
CA PRO A 239 7.18 9.98 0.88
C PRO A 239 6.37 8.82 0.26
N ALA A 240 6.99 8.03 -0.60
CA ALA A 240 6.37 6.82 -1.16
C ALA A 240 6.35 5.67 -0.14
N LEU A 241 7.19 5.72 0.89
CA LEU A 241 7.28 4.82 2.03
C LEU A 241 8.12 5.49 3.11
N LEU A 242 7.74 5.38 4.38
CA LEU A 242 8.55 5.82 5.52
C LEU A 242 8.34 4.91 6.72
N ALA A 243 9.42 4.47 7.34
CA ALA A 243 9.40 3.75 8.61
C ALA A 243 10.53 4.22 9.53
N ALA A 244 10.23 4.37 10.80
CA ALA A 244 11.22 4.76 11.80
C ALA A 244 10.90 4.16 13.17
N THR A 245 11.93 4.03 14.02
CA THR A 245 11.79 3.51 15.38
C THR A 245 11.32 4.57 16.37
N THR A 246 11.41 5.86 16.01
CA THR A 246 10.94 6.98 16.83
C THR A 246 10.28 8.07 15.99
N ALA A 247 9.37 8.83 16.60
CA ALA A 247 8.70 9.94 15.94
C ALA A 247 9.66 11.10 15.56
N GLU A 248 10.73 11.31 16.31
CA GLU A 248 11.76 12.30 16.00
C GLU A 248 12.45 11.95 14.68
N THR A 249 12.92 10.69 14.55
CA THR A 249 13.55 10.19 13.32
C THR A 249 12.59 10.25 12.12
N ALA A 250 11.32 9.87 12.33
CA ALA A 250 10.30 9.95 11.29
C ALA A 250 10.04 11.40 10.84
N THR A 251 10.07 12.35 11.76
CA THR A 251 9.91 13.78 11.47
C THR A 251 11.05 14.29 10.59
N ASP A 252 12.31 13.98 10.93
CA ASP A 252 13.48 14.37 10.12
C ASP A 252 13.40 13.78 8.71
N LEU A 253 13.02 12.50 8.58
CA LEU A 253 12.86 11.83 7.29
C LEU A 253 11.74 12.44 6.45
N LEU A 254 10.58 12.71 7.06
CA LEU A 254 9.45 13.31 6.33
C LEU A 254 9.80 14.73 5.84
N TRP A 255 10.43 15.55 6.68
CA TRP A 255 10.92 16.86 6.25
C TRP A 255 11.94 16.76 5.10
N SER A 256 12.82 15.75 5.15
CA SER A 256 13.80 15.53 4.07
C SER A 256 13.12 15.13 2.75
N CYS A 257 12.07 14.33 2.79
CA CYS A 257 11.25 14.05 1.60
C CYS A 257 10.66 15.36 1.05
N LEU A 258 9.96 16.13 1.90
CA LEU A 258 9.27 17.35 1.48
C LEU A 258 10.24 18.43 0.98
N ALA A 259 11.47 18.46 1.47
CA ALA A 259 12.50 19.40 1.01
C ALA A 259 12.93 19.16 -0.44
N GLU A 260 12.69 17.96 -0.98
CA GLU A 260 13.01 17.61 -2.39
C GLU A 260 11.96 18.10 -3.39
N SER A 261 10.83 18.67 -2.93
CA SER A 261 9.82 19.20 -3.84
C SER A 261 10.36 20.43 -4.59
N ASP A 262 10.24 20.43 -5.92
CA ASP A 262 10.65 21.54 -6.78
C ASP A 262 9.53 22.56 -7.04
N GLY A 263 8.59 22.68 -6.09
CA GLY A 263 7.43 23.58 -6.17
C GLY A 263 6.19 22.94 -6.80
N ASP A 264 6.27 21.65 -7.10
CA ASP A 264 5.13 20.84 -7.47
C ASP A 264 4.32 20.41 -6.24
N ASP A 265 3.11 19.95 -6.45
CA ASP A 265 2.27 19.42 -5.38
C ASP A 265 2.84 18.08 -4.88
N VAL A 266 2.94 17.95 -3.56
CA VAL A 266 3.35 16.72 -2.89
C VAL A 266 2.15 16.06 -2.20
N GLU A 267 2.26 14.77 -1.96
CA GLU A 267 1.24 13.97 -1.26
C GLU A 267 1.87 13.15 -0.14
N VAL A 268 1.25 13.21 1.04
CA VAL A 268 1.57 12.35 2.17
C VAL A 268 0.35 11.51 2.48
N HIS A 269 0.39 10.25 2.07
CA HIS A 269 -0.74 9.32 2.18
C HIS A 269 -0.76 8.56 3.50
N TRP A 270 -1.89 7.94 3.80
CA TRP A 270 -2.10 6.93 4.83
C TRP A 270 -1.83 7.39 6.26
N ILE A 271 -2.11 8.67 6.55
CA ILE A 271 -1.99 9.21 7.91
C ILE A 271 -3.15 8.66 8.76
N THR A 272 -2.94 7.54 9.45
CA THR A 272 -3.88 7.01 10.44
C THR A 272 -3.77 7.79 11.76
N SER A 273 -4.66 7.52 12.72
CA SER A 273 -4.56 8.10 14.06
C SER A 273 -3.24 7.76 14.79
N ALA A 274 -2.59 6.65 14.43
CA ALA A 274 -1.27 6.30 14.96
C ALA A 274 -0.15 7.20 14.41
N GLN A 275 -0.38 7.91 13.30
CA GLN A 275 0.57 8.84 12.68
C GLN A 275 0.33 10.31 13.08
N ASN A 276 -0.23 10.56 14.27
CA ASN A 276 -0.44 11.93 14.76
C ASN A 276 0.84 12.77 14.84
N TRP A 277 2.02 12.14 14.88
CA TRP A 277 3.32 12.79 14.81
C TRP A 277 3.52 13.57 13.48
N ALA A 278 2.91 13.13 12.38
CA ALA A 278 3.03 13.76 11.08
C ALA A 278 2.13 15.00 10.92
N LEU A 279 1.00 15.09 11.64
CA LEU A 279 0.02 16.16 11.45
C LEU A 279 0.57 17.57 11.67
N PRO A 280 1.29 17.89 12.77
CA PRO A 280 1.88 19.22 12.94
C PRO A 280 2.87 19.57 11.83
N LEU A 281 3.60 18.56 11.32
CA LEU A 281 4.58 18.73 10.26
C LEU A 281 3.90 19.07 8.93
N VAL A 282 2.95 18.27 8.46
CA VAL A 282 2.30 18.49 7.16
C VAL A 282 1.50 19.80 7.14
N LEU A 283 0.87 20.16 8.27
CA LEU A 283 0.19 21.45 8.41
C LEU A 283 1.18 22.61 8.43
N GLY A 284 2.30 22.47 9.16
CA GLY A 284 3.40 23.45 9.17
C GLY A 284 4.05 23.62 7.81
N ALA A 285 4.12 22.56 7.00
CA ALA A 285 4.59 22.60 5.61
C ALA A 285 3.61 23.29 4.64
N GLY A 286 2.40 23.67 5.10
CA GLY A 286 1.38 24.31 4.28
C GLY A 286 0.45 23.36 3.53
N LEU A 287 0.51 22.05 3.81
CA LEU A 287 -0.33 21.07 3.12
C LEU A 287 -1.76 21.04 3.68
N ALA A 288 -2.73 20.78 2.81
CA ALA A 288 -4.13 20.63 3.16
C ALA A 288 -4.49 19.17 3.47
N LEU A 289 -5.32 18.93 4.48
CA LEU A 289 -5.79 17.61 4.85
C LEU A 289 -7.10 17.24 4.15
N SER A 290 -7.22 16.02 3.68
CA SER A 290 -8.46 15.44 3.16
C SER A 290 -8.64 14.00 3.66
N PRO A 291 -9.90 13.51 3.79
CA PRO A 291 -10.16 12.09 4.05
C PRO A 291 -9.66 11.22 2.90
N ALA A 292 -9.09 10.05 3.25
CA ALA A 292 -8.65 9.06 2.28
C ALA A 292 -9.20 7.67 2.61
N GLY A 293 -8.95 6.70 1.73
CA GLY A 293 -9.37 5.33 1.93
C GLY A 293 -8.64 4.68 3.12
N PRO A 294 -9.25 3.71 3.82
CA PRO A 294 -8.65 3.14 5.01
C PRO A 294 -7.46 2.22 4.72
N ILE A 295 -6.55 2.11 5.67
CA ILE A 295 -5.66 0.95 5.79
C ILE A 295 -6.44 -0.16 6.50
N CYS A 296 -6.53 -1.31 5.83
CA CYS A 296 -7.22 -2.48 6.38
C CYS A 296 -6.15 -3.45 6.90
N VAL A 297 -6.29 -3.89 8.14
CA VAL A 297 -5.33 -4.77 8.81
C VAL A 297 -6.02 -6.00 9.39
N ARG A 298 -5.32 -7.15 9.41
CA ARG A 298 -5.79 -8.39 10.01
C ARG A 298 -4.61 -9.19 10.56
N GLY A 299 -4.81 -9.89 11.68
CA GLY A 299 -3.77 -10.70 12.32
C GLY A 299 -2.75 -9.88 13.09
N GLU A 300 -1.55 -10.43 13.24
CA GLU A 300 -0.48 -9.83 14.01
C GLU A 300 0.48 -9.07 13.09
N LEU A 301 0.66 -7.79 13.38
CA LEU A 301 1.58 -6.89 12.68
C LEU A 301 2.43 -6.17 13.72
N GLY A 302 3.46 -5.47 13.29
CA GLY A 302 4.17 -4.51 14.13
C GLY A 302 3.24 -3.36 14.58
N PRO A 303 3.76 -2.42 15.39
CA PRO A 303 2.95 -1.29 15.90
C PRO A 303 2.43 -0.37 14.80
N LEU A 304 2.94 -0.46 13.57
CA LEU A 304 2.61 0.38 12.41
C LEU A 304 2.76 1.89 12.72
N THR A 305 3.72 2.24 13.58
CA THR A 305 4.00 3.63 13.95
C THR A 305 5.41 3.77 14.51
N PRO A 306 6.16 4.82 14.11
CA PRO A 306 5.92 5.74 12.99
C PRO A 306 6.04 5.04 11.63
N TYR A 307 5.00 5.11 10.81
CA TYR A 307 4.94 4.40 9.54
C TYR A 307 4.01 5.09 8.54
N LEU A 308 4.48 5.42 7.36
CA LEU A 308 3.68 5.84 6.22
C LEU A 308 3.87 4.78 5.13
N PRO A 309 2.89 3.89 4.94
CA PRO A 309 3.04 2.77 4.01
C PRO A 309 3.05 3.21 2.55
N SER A 310 3.66 2.39 1.71
CA SER A 310 3.48 2.47 0.26
C SER A 310 2.15 1.84 -0.13
N GLY A 311 1.34 2.51 -0.95
CA GLY A 311 0.05 1.96 -1.38
C GLY A 311 0.14 0.56 -1.99
N PRO A 312 1.04 0.30 -2.97
CA PRO A 312 1.15 -1.02 -3.59
C PRO A 312 1.99 -2.05 -2.83
N PHE A 313 2.81 -1.64 -1.85
CA PHE A 313 3.74 -2.56 -1.17
C PHE A 313 3.50 -2.67 0.33
N LEU A 314 2.75 -1.74 0.93
CA LEU A 314 2.36 -1.59 2.35
C LEU A 314 3.44 -1.99 3.36
#